data_fde80ebd1b885b206ac59db206765c05
#
_entry.id   fde80ebd1b885b206ac59db206765c05
#
_cell.length_a   1.000
_cell.length_b   1.000
_cell.length_c   1.000
_cell.angle_alpha   90.00
_cell.angle_beta   90.00
_cell.angle_gamma   90.00
#
_symmetry.space_group_name_H-M   'P 1'
#
loop_
_entity.id
_entity.type
_entity.pdbx_description
1 polymer ?
#
loop_
_entity_poly.entity_id
_entity_poly.type
_entity_poly.pdbx_seq_one_letter_code
_entity_poly.pdbx_strand_id
1 'polypeptide(L)'
;MSQLAQAFAAHDLKLIEITPVELDRRHWLCVGFEEAGEDRGDFMHLGFLYADQAEFVAAPDLHEAVAGYFSGRDRVLMRLHSECLLGDAIHSTMCDCGEQLSLALNEIARKGEGIILYLRQEGRGIGMRNKLSALSLQYGFRHGQQTGHRHSSDNANLALGHEIDERDYTVAGNFLNALGISSTSMITGNGAKVASIANAGVRIIETVDLWAQDLSDRAKHEMEEKRNRGYRYARYDNDDEEAPARPAAE
;
A
#
# COMPACT_ATOMS: atom_id res chain seq x y z
N MET A 1 -7.88 9.21 27.18
CA MET A 1 -7.49 9.05 25.76
C MET A 1 -6.02 9.41 25.67
N SER A 2 -5.16 8.56 25.10
CA SER A 2 -3.73 8.82 24.96
C SER A 2 -3.46 10.03 24.06
N GLN A 3 -2.25 10.61 24.14
CA GLN A 3 -1.84 11.72 23.27
C GLN A 3 -1.90 11.31 21.79
N LEU A 4 -1.49 10.08 21.45
CA LEU A 4 -1.57 9.56 20.08
C LEU A 4 -3.02 9.47 19.58
N ALA A 5 -3.95 8.95 20.39
CA ALA A 5 -5.37 8.90 20.02
C ALA A 5 -5.98 10.30 19.82
N GLN A 6 -5.52 11.30 20.59
CA GLN A 6 -5.91 12.70 20.37
C GLN A 6 -5.35 13.25 19.05
N ALA A 7 -4.09 12.91 18.71
CA ALA A 7 -3.48 13.30 17.45
C ALA A 7 -4.22 12.68 16.26
N PHE A 8 -4.62 11.40 16.35
CA PHE A 8 -5.45 10.76 15.32
C PHE A 8 -6.78 11.50 15.15
N ALA A 9 -7.49 11.78 16.26
CA ALA A 9 -8.77 12.51 16.21
C ALA A 9 -8.62 13.92 15.63
N ALA A 10 -7.50 14.62 15.87
CA ALA A 10 -7.22 15.94 15.31
C ALA A 10 -6.98 15.91 13.78
N HIS A 11 -6.74 14.74 13.21
CA HIS A 11 -6.55 14.51 11.78
C HIS A 11 -7.66 13.64 11.16
N ASP A 12 -8.88 13.73 11.70
CA ASP A 12 -10.07 13.03 11.22
C ASP A 12 -9.91 11.50 11.16
N LEU A 13 -9.16 10.93 12.11
CA LEU A 13 -8.94 9.50 12.26
C LEU A 13 -9.40 9.01 13.62
N LYS A 14 -9.82 7.75 13.67
CA LYS A 14 -10.08 6.99 14.90
C LYS A 14 -9.01 5.89 15.02
N LEU A 15 -8.20 5.98 16.04
CA LEU A 15 -7.28 4.92 16.42
C LEU A 15 -8.07 3.79 17.09
N ILE A 16 -7.95 2.57 16.57
CA ILE A 16 -8.68 1.39 17.06
C ILE A 16 -7.81 0.62 18.05
N GLU A 17 -6.62 0.18 17.63
CA GLU A 17 -5.73 -0.64 18.45
C GLU A 17 -4.29 -0.57 17.93
N ILE A 18 -3.33 -0.82 18.82
CA ILE A 18 -1.93 -1.04 18.48
C ILE A 18 -1.48 -2.36 19.08
N THR A 19 -0.90 -3.22 18.27
CA THR A 19 -0.42 -4.52 18.73
C THR A 19 0.89 -4.91 18.05
N PRO A 20 1.83 -5.59 18.76
CA PRO A 20 2.96 -6.23 18.10
C PRO A 20 2.49 -7.36 17.19
N VAL A 21 3.13 -7.46 16.02
CA VAL A 21 2.96 -8.57 15.08
C VAL A 21 4.32 -9.02 14.57
N GLU A 22 4.44 -10.27 14.21
CA GLU A 22 5.64 -10.79 13.57
C GLU A 22 5.39 -10.95 12.07
N LEU A 23 6.16 -10.22 11.26
CA LEU A 23 6.14 -10.30 9.79
C LEU A 23 7.54 -10.65 9.31
N ASP A 24 7.67 -11.72 8.56
CA ASP A 24 8.95 -12.23 8.05
C ASP A 24 10.04 -12.31 9.14
N ARG A 25 9.68 -12.91 10.29
CA ARG A 25 10.55 -13.09 11.48
C ARG A 25 11.07 -11.80 12.11
N ARG A 26 10.42 -10.69 11.84
CA ARG A 26 10.72 -9.37 12.41
C ARG A 26 9.51 -8.83 13.14
N HIS A 27 9.76 -8.12 14.24
CA HIS A 27 8.69 -7.53 15.05
C HIS A 27 8.30 -6.15 14.48
N TRP A 28 7.03 -5.98 14.25
CA TRP A 28 6.38 -4.75 13.80
C TRP A 28 5.30 -4.35 14.78
N LEU A 29 4.88 -3.09 14.77
CA LEU A 29 3.62 -2.69 15.39
C LEU A 29 2.55 -2.57 14.29
N CYS A 30 1.43 -3.24 14.50
CA CYS A 30 0.23 -3.09 13.68
C CYS A 30 -0.69 -2.08 14.35
N VAL A 31 -1.08 -1.05 13.62
CA VAL A 31 -1.99 0.02 14.04
C VAL A 31 -3.28 -0.10 13.24
N GLY A 32 -4.39 -0.45 13.89
CA GLY A 32 -5.73 -0.41 13.28
C GLY A 32 -6.31 1.00 13.39
N PHE A 33 -6.85 1.52 12.28
CA PHE A 33 -7.45 2.85 12.25
C PHE A 33 -8.54 3.00 11.18
N GLU A 34 -9.41 3.99 11.37
CA GLU A 34 -10.53 4.35 10.49
C GLU A 34 -10.59 5.86 10.29
N GLU A 35 -11.28 6.32 9.25
CA GLU A 35 -11.70 7.71 9.15
C GLU A 35 -12.74 8.03 10.24
N ALA A 36 -12.68 9.22 10.80
CA ALA A 36 -13.62 9.63 11.84
C ALA A 36 -15.06 9.68 11.28
N GLY A 37 -15.98 9.07 12.01
CA GLY A 37 -17.38 8.98 11.59
C GLY A 37 -17.71 7.80 10.68
N GLU A 38 -16.72 7.04 10.24
CA GLU A 38 -16.93 5.74 9.60
C GLU A 38 -16.85 4.61 10.62
N ASP A 39 -17.68 3.59 10.42
CA ASP A 39 -17.57 2.30 11.09
C ASP A 39 -17.37 1.24 10.01
N ARG A 40 -16.10 0.89 9.79
CA ARG A 40 -15.71 -0.10 8.78
C ARG A 40 -15.77 -1.54 9.33
N GLY A 41 -16.01 -1.70 10.64
CA GLY A 41 -15.97 -3.00 11.28
C GLY A 41 -14.64 -3.71 11.04
N ASP A 42 -14.67 -4.92 10.47
CA ASP A 42 -13.47 -5.71 10.18
C ASP A 42 -12.66 -5.17 8.98
N PHE A 43 -13.10 -4.09 8.33
CA PHE A 43 -12.43 -3.50 7.16
C PHE A 43 -11.66 -2.21 7.47
N MET A 44 -11.28 -2.00 8.72
CA MET A 44 -10.40 -0.90 9.13
C MET A 44 -9.08 -0.92 8.35
N HIS A 45 -8.45 0.23 8.17
CA HIS A 45 -7.12 0.33 7.60
C HIS A 45 -6.05 -0.14 8.59
N LEU A 46 -4.90 -0.56 8.08
CA LEU A 46 -3.79 -1.04 8.90
C LEU A 46 -2.51 -0.25 8.58
N GLY A 47 -1.83 0.21 9.63
CA GLY A 47 -0.48 0.73 9.55
C GLY A 47 0.49 -0.28 10.15
N PHE A 48 1.49 -0.72 9.39
CA PHE A 48 2.59 -1.55 9.91
C PHE A 48 3.81 -0.66 10.09
N LEU A 49 4.23 -0.49 11.33
CA LEU A 49 5.33 0.38 11.75
C LEU A 49 6.54 -0.48 12.13
N TYR A 50 7.69 -0.16 11.58
CA TYR A 50 8.95 -0.85 11.87
C TYR A 50 9.98 0.13 12.42
N ALA A 51 10.68 -0.31 13.47
CA ALA A 51 11.90 0.28 13.96
C ALA A 51 12.83 -0.85 14.44
N ASP A 52 14.09 -0.80 14.03
CA ASP A 52 15.11 -1.78 14.42
C ASP A 52 15.62 -1.49 15.84
N GLN A 53 14.67 -1.43 16.79
CA GLN A 53 14.91 -1.22 18.24
C GLN A 53 13.98 -2.14 19.00
N ALA A 54 14.54 -3.08 19.76
CA ALA A 54 13.75 -4.06 20.51
C ALA A 54 12.75 -3.38 21.47
N GLU A 55 13.13 -2.23 22.02
CA GLU A 55 12.31 -1.44 22.95
C GLU A 55 11.05 -0.89 22.29
N PHE A 56 11.04 -0.71 20.97
CA PHE A 56 9.89 -0.17 20.25
C PHE A 56 8.65 -1.06 20.35
N VAL A 57 8.83 -2.37 20.19
CA VAL A 57 7.72 -3.36 20.28
C VAL A 57 7.54 -3.92 21.69
N ALA A 58 8.54 -3.77 22.56
CA ALA A 58 8.51 -4.22 23.96
C ALA A 58 8.17 -3.10 24.96
N ALA A 59 7.80 -1.92 24.46
CA ALA A 59 7.46 -0.79 25.29
C ALA A 59 6.25 -1.09 26.20
N PRO A 60 6.24 -0.62 27.45
CA PRO A 60 5.11 -0.80 28.37
C PRO A 60 3.86 -0.03 27.91
N ASP A 61 4.02 1.02 27.13
CA ASP A 61 2.95 1.79 26.49
C ASP A 61 3.27 1.99 25.00
N LEU A 62 2.54 1.29 24.14
CA LEU A 62 2.75 1.34 22.68
C LEU A 62 2.29 2.67 22.06
N HIS A 63 1.34 3.38 22.69
CA HIS A 63 0.93 4.70 22.22
C HIS A 63 2.06 5.71 22.40
N GLU A 64 2.72 5.69 23.58
CA GLU A 64 3.87 6.55 23.86
C GLU A 64 5.06 6.17 22.96
N ALA A 65 5.31 4.87 22.75
CA ALA A 65 6.39 4.40 21.89
C ALA A 65 6.21 4.89 20.44
N VAL A 66 5.02 4.75 19.87
CA VAL A 66 4.73 5.19 18.51
C VAL A 66 4.82 6.71 18.39
N ALA A 67 4.17 7.45 19.31
CA ALA A 67 4.21 8.91 19.31
C ALA A 67 5.63 9.44 19.49
N GLY A 68 6.39 8.91 20.44
CA GLY A 68 7.76 9.33 20.73
C GLY A 68 8.74 8.99 19.60
N TYR A 69 8.55 7.83 18.94
CA TYR A 69 9.45 7.41 17.88
C TYR A 69 9.25 8.21 16.58
N PHE A 70 8.01 8.42 16.13
CA PHE A 70 7.74 9.02 14.83
C PHE A 70 7.57 10.55 14.86
N SER A 71 7.29 11.15 16.01
CA SER A 71 7.08 12.61 16.12
C SER A 71 8.30 13.40 15.65
N GLY A 72 8.10 14.26 14.67
CA GLY A 72 9.15 15.10 14.09
C GLY A 72 10.12 14.38 13.18
N ARG A 73 9.92 13.07 12.93
CA ARG A 73 10.79 12.33 12.00
C ARG A 73 10.65 12.84 10.57
N ASP A 74 11.76 12.81 9.88
CA ASP A 74 11.86 13.15 8.47
C ASP A 74 12.40 11.96 7.66
N ARG A 75 12.16 11.98 6.35
CA ARG A 75 12.62 10.96 5.39
C ARG A 75 12.19 9.52 5.73
N VAL A 76 11.06 9.36 6.42
CA VAL A 76 10.56 8.03 6.76
C VAL A 76 10.25 7.25 5.49
N LEU A 77 10.85 6.07 5.34
CA LEU A 77 10.56 5.20 4.20
C LEU A 77 9.15 4.63 4.35
N MET A 78 8.31 4.80 3.34
CA MET A 78 6.96 4.31 3.40
C MET A 78 6.48 3.62 2.12
N ARG A 79 5.59 2.66 2.27
CA ARG A 79 4.78 2.09 1.21
C ARG A 79 3.30 2.35 1.49
N LEU A 80 2.63 2.96 0.53
CA LEU A 80 1.17 3.04 0.51
C LEU A 80 0.63 1.90 -0.36
N HIS A 81 0.12 0.85 0.28
CA HIS A 81 -0.36 -0.36 -0.35
C HIS A 81 -1.89 -0.40 -0.32
N SER A 82 -2.53 -0.47 -1.49
CA SER A 82 -3.97 -0.72 -1.58
C SER A 82 -4.21 -2.23 -1.64
N GLU A 83 -5.13 -2.71 -0.82
CA GLU A 83 -5.47 -4.13 -0.70
C GLU A 83 -5.66 -4.83 -2.05
N CYS A 84 -5.12 -6.02 -2.17
CA CYS A 84 -5.36 -6.96 -3.25
C CYS A 84 -5.40 -8.39 -2.68
N LEU A 85 -6.54 -8.83 -2.15
CA LEU A 85 -6.68 -10.13 -1.48
C LEU A 85 -6.11 -11.28 -2.32
N LEU A 86 -6.39 -11.30 -3.63
CA LEU A 86 -5.90 -12.36 -4.50
C LEU A 86 -4.37 -12.34 -4.66
N GLY A 87 -3.76 -11.16 -4.76
CA GLY A 87 -2.30 -11.02 -4.86
C GLY A 87 -1.61 -11.19 -3.51
N ASP A 88 -2.12 -10.49 -2.48
CA ASP A 88 -1.44 -10.38 -1.20
C ASP A 88 -1.54 -11.66 -0.35
N ALA A 89 -2.70 -12.32 -0.33
CA ALA A 89 -2.97 -13.47 0.53
C ALA A 89 -3.05 -14.80 -0.22
N ILE A 90 -3.52 -14.81 -1.47
CA ILE A 90 -3.70 -16.04 -2.26
C ILE A 90 -2.55 -16.25 -3.27
N HIS A 91 -1.64 -15.26 -3.36
CA HIS A 91 -0.47 -15.31 -4.25
C HIS A 91 -0.82 -15.51 -5.72
N SER A 92 -1.91 -14.87 -6.16
CA SER A 92 -2.32 -14.90 -7.56
C SER A 92 -1.26 -14.23 -8.43
N THR A 93 -0.87 -14.89 -9.50
CA THR A 93 0.10 -14.40 -10.48
C THR A 93 -0.52 -13.46 -11.54
N MET A 94 -1.77 -13.05 -11.36
CA MET A 94 -2.44 -12.11 -12.28
C MET A 94 -1.96 -10.66 -12.10
N CYS A 95 -1.34 -10.34 -10.98
CA CYS A 95 -0.77 -9.04 -10.66
C CYS A 95 0.51 -9.19 -9.84
N ASP A 96 1.20 -8.09 -9.65
CA ASP A 96 2.45 -7.99 -8.88
C ASP A 96 2.26 -7.56 -7.41
N CYS A 97 1.00 -7.47 -6.91
CA CYS A 97 0.68 -6.86 -5.62
C CYS A 97 1.37 -7.55 -4.45
N GLY A 98 1.26 -8.88 -4.33
CA GLY A 98 1.86 -9.63 -3.22
C GLY A 98 3.38 -9.54 -3.21
N GLU A 99 4.02 -9.58 -4.39
CA GLU A 99 5.47 -9.41 -4.50
C GLU A 99 5.89 -7.98 -4.12
N GLN A 100 5.16 -6.96 -4.57
CA GLN A 100 5.39 -5.57 -4.18
C GLN A 100 5.28 -5.37 -2.65
N LEU A 101 4.33 -6.03 -1.99
CA LEU A 101 4.19 -5.97 -0.54
C LEU A 101 5.38 -6.61 0.16
N SER A 102 5.79 -7.80 -0.27
CA SER A 102 6.95 -8.51 0.26
C SER A 102 8.26 -7.72 0.08
N LEU A 103 8.47 -7.13 -1.09
CA LEU A 103 9.63 -6.28 -1.37
C LEU A 103 9.65 -5.06 -0.46
N ALA A 104 8.49 -4.42 -0.23
CA ALA A 104 8.41 -3.26 0.64
C ALA A 104 8.70 -3.60 2.11
N LEU A 105 8.16 -4.72 2.63
CA LEU A 105 8.48 -5.23 3.97
C LEU A 105 9.99 -5.43 4.15
N ASN A 106 10.63 -6.08 3.18
CA ASN A 106 12.07 -6.34 3.23
C ASN A 106 12.90 -5.07 3.13
N GLU A 107 12.55 -4.13 2.25
CA GLU A 107 13.29 -2.89 2.07
C GLU A 107 13.19 -1.98 3.30
N ILE A 108 12.01 -1.86 3.90
CA ILE A 108 11.83 -1.09 5.14
C ILE A 108 12.64 -1.72 6.28
N ALA A 109 12.59 -3.04 6.43
CA ALA A 109 13.36 -3.72 7.45
C ALA A 109 14.88 -3.60 7.22
N ARG A 110 15.35 -3.66 5.97
CA ARG A 110 16.76 -3.42 5.61
C ARG A 110 17.20 -1.99 5.92
N LYS A 111 16.29 -1.03 5.79
CA LYS A 111 16.54 0.39 6.11
C LYS A 111 16.59 0.65 7.61
N GLY A 112 16.01 -0.24 8.42
CA GLY A 112 15.95 -0.15 9.88
C GLY A 112 14.75 0.60 10.43
N GLU A 113 13.98 1.30 9.59
CA GLU A 113 12.74 1.98 9.99
C GLU A 113 11.82 2.23 8.79
N GLY A 114 10.53 2.33 9.05
CA GLY A 114 9.56 2.77 8.06
C GLY A 114 8.14 2.32 8.33
N ILE A 115 7.29 2.56 7.35
CA ILE A 115 5.83 2.39 7.47
C ILE A 115 5.27 1.72 6.22
N ILE A 116 4.39 0.74 6.41
CA ILE A 116 3.46 0.29 5.36
C ILE A 116 2.05 0.68 5.78
N LEU A 117 1.38 1.49 4.97
CA LEU A 117 -0.06 1.73 5.11
C LEU A 117 -0.80 0.78 4.16
N TYR A 118 -1.52 -0.18 4.74
CA TYR A 118 -2.34 -1.13 4.04
C TYR A 118 -3.80 -0.63 4.03
N LEU A 119 -4.19 -0.03 2.91
CA LEU A 119 -5.51 0.56 2.76
C LEU A 119 -6.51 -0.46 2.21
N ARG A 120 -7.63 -0.60 2.91
CA ARG A 120 -8.72 -1.52 2.55
C ARG A 120 -9.55 -0.93 1.38
N GLN A 121 -8.90 -0.87 0.20
CA GLN A 121 -9.44 -0.30 -1.05
C GLN A 121 -9.27 -1.30 -2.20
N GLU A 122 -9.89 -2.47 -2.03
CA GLU A 122 -9.81 -3.59 -2.96
C GLU A 122 -10.34 -3.20 -4.36
N GLY A 123 -9.70 -3.76 -5.39
CA GLY A 123 -10.17 -3.59 -6.77
C GLY A 123 -10.12 -2.16 -7.28
N ARG A 124 -9.14 -1.34 -6.85
CA ARG A 124 -9.06 0.10 -7.14
C ARG A 124 -10.24 0.90 -6.55
N GLY A 125 -10.70 0.50 -5.38
CA GLY A 125 -11.80 1.16 -4.66
C GLY A 125 -13.19 0.58 -4.92
N ILE A 126 -13.38 -0.19 -5.99
CA ILE A 126 -14.71 -0.76 -6.34
C ILE A 126 -15.12 -1.97 -5.47
N GLY A 127 -14.22 -2.45 -4.62
CA GLY A 127 -14.45 -3.56 -3.71
C GLY A 127 -14.33 -4.94 -4.36
N MET A 128 -14.22 -5.99 -3.50
CA MET A 128 -13.97 -7.37 -3.95
C MET A 128 -15.07 -7.93 -4.85
N ARG A 129 -16.34 -7.63 -4.57
CA ARG A 129 -17.47 -8.09 -5.40
C ARG A 129 -17.32 -7.62 -6.85
N ASN A 130 -17.10 -6.33 -7.05
CA ASN A 130 -16.99 -5.74 -8.38
C ASN A 130 -15.67 -6.13 -9.05
N LYS A 131 -14.58 -6.29 -8.29
CA LYS A 131 -13.32 -6.85 -8.79
C LYS A 131 -13.51 -8.25 -9.39
N LEU A 132 -14.26 -9.15 -8.74
CA LEU A 132 -14.54 -10.48 -9.31
C LEU A 132 -15.33 -10.37 -10.61
N SER A 133 -16.31 -9.46 -10.68
CA SER A 133 -17.05 -9.20 -11.92
C SER A 133 -16.16 -8.63 -13.02
N ALA A 134 -15.28 -7.69 -12.69
CA ALA A 134 -14.32 -7.12 -13.63
C ALA A 134 -13.33 -8.18 -14.14
N LEU A 135 -12.81 -9.04 -13.27
CA LEU A 135 -11.97 -10.17 -13.67
C LEU A 135 -12.72 -11.12 -14.61
N SER A 136 -13.98 -11.43 -14.32
CA SER A 136 -14.82 -12.26 -15.19
C SER A 136 -14.91 -11.67 -16.62
N LEU A 137 -15.15 -10.36 -16.73
CA LEU A 137 -15.17 -9.65 -18.02
C LEU A 137 -13.81 -9.68 -18.74
N GLN A 138 -12.71 -9.55 -18.00
CA GLN A 138 -11.35 -9.65 -18.55
C GLN A 138 -11.05 -11.04 -19.14
N TYR A 139 -11.65 -12.09 -18.60
CA TYR A 139 -11.55 -13.45 -19.13
C TYR A 139 -12.61 -13.79 -20.20
N GLY A 140 -13.48 -12.85 -20.54
CA GLY A 140 -14.53 -13.03 -21.54
C GLY A 140 -15.74 -13.80 -21.02
N PHE A 141 -16.01 -13.65 -19.71
CA PHE A 141 -17.19 -14.23 -19.07
C PHE A 141 -18.06 -13.16 -18.44
N ARG A 142 -19.35 -13.44 -18.30
CA ARG A 142 -20.29 -12.69 -17.48
C ARG A 142 -21.26 -13.66 -16.81
N HIS A 143 -21.35 -13.60 -15.47
CA HIS A 143 -22.15 -14.54 -14.66
C HIS A 143 -21.87 -16.03 -14.98
N GLY A 144 -20.60 -16.36 -15.21
CA GLY A 144 -20.16 -17.72 -15.54
C GLY A 144 -20.39 -18.15 -17.00
N GLN A 145 -21.00 -17.30 -17.84
CA GLN A 145 -21.25 -17.57 -19.25
C GLN A 145 -20.21 -16.87 -20.14
N GLN A 146 -19.71 -17.58 -21.13
CA GLN A 146 -18.77 -17.04 -22.11
C GLN A 146 -19.43 -15.97 -22.99
N THR A 147 -18.80 -14.81 -23.13
CA THR A 147 -19.32 -13.69 -23.93
C THR A 147 -18.63 -13.54 -25.29
N GLY A 148 -17.50 -14.24 -25.51
CA GLY A 148 -16.68 -14.10 -26.72
C GLY A 148 -15.89 -12.79 -26.79
N HIS A 149 -16.02 -11.89 -25.82
CA HIS A 149 -15.32 -10.61 -25.76
C HIS A 149 -14.57 -10.48 -24.44
N ARG A 150 -13.32 -10.02 -24.51
CA ARG A 150 -12.47 -9.73 -23.32
C ARG A 150 -12.27 -8.24 -23.18
N HIS A 151 -12.34 -7.76 -21.94
CA HIS A 151 -12.07 -6.37 -21.61
C HIS A 151 -10.64 -6.21 -21.09
N SER A 152 -10.04 -5.02 -21.26
CA SER A 152 -8.90 -4.60 -20.46
C SER A 152 -9.34 -4.37 -19.00
N SER A 153 -8.40 -4.20 -18.07
CA SER A 153 -8.78 -3.96 -16.67
C SER A 153 -9.56 -2.64 -16.50
N ASP A 154 -9.20 -1.62 -17.27
CA ASP A 154 -9.86 -0.32 -17.24
C ASP A 154 -11.27 -0.39 -17.85
N ASN A 155 -11.40 -1.01 -19.02
CA ASN A 155 -12.69 -1.18 -19.67
C ASN A 155 -13.63 -2.08 -18.89
N ALA A 156 -13.13 -3.04 -18.12
CA ALA A 156 -13.95 -3.88 -17.27
C ALA A 156 -14.61 -3.07 -16.15
N ASN A 157 -13.89 -2.13 -15.50
CA ASN A 157 -14.48 -1.24 -14.49
C ASN A 157 -15.54 -0.32 -15.09
N LEU A 158 -15.23 0.32 -16.23
CA LEU A 158 -16.19 1.17 -16.95
C LEU A 158 -17.46 0.39 -17.37
N ALA A 159 -17.31 -0.85 -17.87
CA ALA A 159 -18.43 -1.70 -18.26
C ALA A 159 -19.33 -2.12 -17.08
N LEU A 160 -18.84 -2.01 -15.85
CA LEU A 160 -19.60 -2.23 -14.60
C LEU A 160 -20.19 -0.93 -14.04
N GLY A 161 -19.96 0.22 -14.68
CA GLY A 161 -20.44 1.54 -14.23
C GLY A 161 -19.59 2.21 -13.17
N HIS A 162 -18.33 1.77 -13.03
CA HIS A 162 -17.35 2.36 -12.12
C HIS A 162 -16.36 3.26 -12.88
N GLU A 163 -15.67 4.12 -12.13
CA GLU A 163 -14.48 4.79 -12.64
C GLU A 163 -13.30 3.80 -12.80
N ILE A 164 -12.28 4.20 -13.53
CA ILE A 164 -11.07 3.38 -13.73
C ILE A 164 -10.34 3.17 -12.39
N ASP A 165 -10.36 4.18 -11.51
CA ASP A 165 -9.71 4.16 -10.20
C ASP A 165 -10.49 5.07 -9.24
N GLU A 166 -11.15 4.48 -8.24
CA GLU A 166 -11.97 5.17 -7.23
C GLU A 166 -11.24 5.29 -5.88
N ARG A 167 -9.92 5.00 -5.83
CA ARG A 167 -9.18 5.06 -4.58
C ARG A 167 -8.95 6.47 -4.10
N ASP A 168 -9.19 6.69 -2.81
CA ASP A 168 -8.78 7.87 -2.07
C ASP A 168 -7.58 7.57 -1.18
N TYR A 169 -6.63 8.46 -1.16
CA TYR A 169 -5.40 8.33 -0.38
C TYR A 169 -5.28 9.41 0.72
N THR A 170 -6.29 10.24 0.91
CA THR A 170 -6.31 11.31 1.92
C THR A 170 -6.07 10.78 3.32
N VAL A 171 -6.67 9.62 3.64
CA VAL A 171 -6.49 8.93 4.92
C VAL A 171 -5.03 8.63 5.24
N ALA A 172 -4.20 8.38 4.22
CA ALA A 172 -2.78 8.11 4.41
C ALA A 172 -1.99 9.37 4.81
N GLY A 173 -2.30 10.51 4.22
CA GLY A 173 -1.74 11.80 4.61
C GLY A 173 -2.11 12.17 6.04
N ASN A 174 -3.38 11.99 6.40
CA ASN A 174 -3.89 12.19 7.77
C ASN A 174 -3.16 11.30 8.79
N PHE A 175 -2.90 10.02 8.45
CA PHE A 175 -2.15 9.10 9.29
C PHE A 175 -0.72 9.60 9.55
N LEU A 176 0.00 10.05 8.52
CA LEU A 176 1.36 10.57 8.67
C LEU A 176 1.39 11.85 9.52
N ASN A 177 0.42 12.74 9.33
CA ASN A 177 0.27 13.95 10.14
C ASN A 177 -0.04 13.61 11.60
N ALA A 178 -0.91 12.62 11.86
CA ALA A 178 -1.21 12.16 13.22
C ALA A 178 0.02 11.58 13.94
N LEU A 179 0.95 10.98 13.20
CA LEU A 179 2.26 10.55 13.74
C LEU A 179 3.28 11.70 13.86
N GLY A 180 2.99 12.89 13.32
CA GLY A 180 3.91 14.03 13.32
C GLY A 180 5.08 13.88 12.34
N ILE A 181 4.92 13.10 11.27
CA ILE A 181 5.96 12.88 10.26
C ILE A 181 6.02 14.06 9.29
N SER A 182 7.18 14.70 9.18
CA SER A 182 7.35 15.92 8.37
C SER A 182 7.69 15.65 6.91
N SER A 183 8.31 14.49 6.62
CA SER A 183 8.66 14.11 5.26
C SER A 183 8.83 12.59 5.11
N THR A 184 8.69 12.12 3.88
CA THR A 184 8.75 10.69 3.55
C THR A 184 9.49 10.43 2.24
N SER A 185 10.12 9.26 2.15
CA SER A 185 10.56 8.61 0.90
C SER A 185 9.53 7.54 0.55
N MET A 186 8.91 7.60 -0.63
CA MET A 186 7.78 6.72 -0.98
C MET A 186 8.18 5.60 -1.92
N ILE A 187 7.93 4.36 -1.52
CA ILE A 187 8.03 3.19 -2.41
C ILE A 187 6.78 3.18 -3.30
N THR A 188 6.84 3.81 -4.47
CA THR A 188 5.71 3.90 -5.40
C THR A 188 6.11 4.43 -6.77
N GLY A 189 5.46 3.93 -7.82
CA GLY A 189 5.44 4.54 -9.16
C GLY A 189 4.14 5.31 -9.45
N ASN A 190 3.19 5.37 -8.50
CA ASN A 190 1.89 6.01 -8.70
C ASN A 190 1.92 7.49 -8.32
N GLY A 191 1.82 8.38 -9.30
CA GLY A 191 1.81 9.82 -9.08
C GLY A 191 0.62 10.32 -8.25
N ALA A 192 -0.54 9.66 -8.31
CA ALA A 192 -1.70 10.05 -7.49
C ALA A 192 -1.44 9.83 -5.99
N LYS A 193 -0.74 8.75 -5.62
CA LYS A 193 -0.32 8.52 -4.22
C LYS A 193 0.64 9.61 -3.74
N VAL A 194 1.61 9.97 -4.58
CA VAL A 194 2.57 11.05 -4.28
C VAL A 194 1.85 12.38 -4.09
N ALA A 195 0.96 12.73 -5.02
CA ALA A 195 0.20 13.98 -4.96
C ALA A 195 -0.69 14.05 -3.69
N SER A 196 -1.36 12.97 -3.32
CA SER A 196 -2.22 12.94 -2.12
C SER A 196 -1.43 13.19 -0.84
N ILE A 197 -0.28 12.54 -0.67
CA ILE A 197 0.58 12.75 0.51
C ILE A 197 1.14 14.18 0.52
N ALA A 198 1.56 14.71 -0.63
CA ALA A 198 2.04 16.08 -0.74
C ALA A 198 0.93 17.12 -0.43
N ASN A 199 -0.29 16.88 -0.90
CA ASN A 199 -1.45 17.73 -0.62
C ASN A 199 -1.83 17.75 0.86
N ALA A 200 -1.55 16.68 1.60
CA ALA A 200 -1.70 16.63 3.05
C ALA A 200 -0.60 17.41 3.81
N GLY A 201 0.34 18.05 3.10
CA GLY A 201 1.42 18.83 3.69
C GLY A 201 2.66 18.04 4.08
N VAL A 202 2.69 16.74 3.84
CA VAL A 202 3.88 15.89 4.08
C VAL A 202 4.82 15.99 2.88
N ARG A 203 6.07 16.41 3.11
CA ARG A 203 7.03 16.61 2.05
C ARG A 203 7.55 15.28 1.49
N ILE A 204 7.47 15.10 0.18
CA ILE A 204 8.08 13.94 -0.49
C ILE A 204 9.53 14.26 -0.82
N ILE A 205 10.46 13.45 -0.31
CA ILE A 205 11.90 13.62 -0.56
C ILE A 205 12.27 12.94 -1.88
N GLU A 206 11.78 11.72 -2.07
CA GLU A 206 12.05 10.91 -3.27
C GLU A 206 10.98 9.83 -3.43
N THR A 207 10.91 9.27 -4.62
CA THR A 207 10.22 8.01 -4.87
C THR A 207 11.24 6.90 -5.06
N VAL A 208 11.00 5.75 -4.42
CA VAL A 208 11.85 4.56 -4.48
C VAL A 208 11.18 3.51 -5.33
N ASP A 209 11.86 3.07 -6.37
CA ASP A 209 11.36 2.05 -7.27
C ASP A 209 11.74 0.65 -6.76
N LEU A 210 10.75 -0.16 -6.43
CA LEU A 210 10.92 -1.58 -6.12
C LEU A 210 10.12 -2.42 -7.12
N TRP A 211 10.78 -3.42 -7.69
CA TRP A 211 10.23 -4.20 -8.80
C TRP A 211 10.17 -5.69 -8.48
N ALA A 212 9.00 -6.25 -8.76
CA ALA A 212 8.81 -7.68 -8.96
C ALA A 212 9.61 -8.16 -10.19
N GLN A 213 10.44 -9.20 -10.03
CA GLN A 213 11.35 -9.63 -11.11
C GLN A 213 10.76 -10.73 -12.00
N ASP A 214 10.09 -11.72 -11.43
CA ASP A 214 9.60 -12.90 -12.15
C ASP A 214 8.09 -12.83 -12.39
N LEU A 215 7.67 -11.81 -13.16
CA LEU A 215 6.25 -11.57 -13.43
C LEU A 215 5.71 -12.51 -14.51
N SER A 216 4.50 -13.01 -14.30
CA SER A 216 3.72 -13.68 -15.33
C SER A 216 3.42 -12.72 -16.51
N ASP A 217 3.13 -13.26 -17.68
CA ASP A 217 2.74 -12.44 -18.84
C ASP A 217 1.49 -11.60 -18.55
N ARG A 218 0.59 -12.11 -17.72
CA ARG A 218 -0.61 -11.38 -17.31
C ARG A 218 -0.27 -10.19 -16.41
N ALA A 219 0.63 -10.38 -15.42
CA ALA A 219 1.08 -9.30 -14.57
C ALA A 219 1.86 -8.23 -15.35
N LYS A 220 2.69 -8.64 -16.32
CA LYS A 220 3.37 -7.71 -17.24
C LYS A 220 2.37 -6.86 -18.02
N HIS A 221 1.31 -7.48 -18.56
CA HIS A 221 0.26 -6.76 -19.27
C HIS A 221 -0.46 -5.73 -18.37
N GLU A 222 -0.78 -6.09 -17.12
CA GLU A 222 -1.34 -5.13 -16.16
C GLU A 222 -0.38 -3.96 -15.86
N MET A 223 0.92 -4.24 -15.79
CA MET A 223 1.93 -3.19 -15.63
C MET A 223 1.99 -2.25 -16.83
N GLU A 224 1.88 -2.76 -18.06
CA GLU A 224 1.79 -1.93 -19.26
C GLU A 224 0.55 -1.02 -19.23
N GLU A 225 -0.61 -1.53 -18.83
CA GLU A 225 -1.81 -0.72 -18.63
C GLU A 225 -1.58 0.39 -17.58
N LYS A 226 -0.88 0.10 -16.49
CA LYS A 226 -0.49 1.09 -15.48
C LYS A 226 0.47 2.14 -16.06
N ARG A 227 1.49 1.76 -16.85
CA ARG A 227 2.40 2.69 -17.54
C ARG A 227 1.65 3.65 -18.45
N ASN A 228 0.73 3.14 -19.25
CA ASN A 228 -0.11 3.95 -20.13
C ASN A 228 -0.95 5.00 -19.39
N ARG A 229 -1.16 4.82 -18.09
CA ARG A 229 -1.80 5.77 -17.17
C ARG A 229 -0.81 6.67 -16.41
N GLY A 230 0.47 6.67 -16.81
CA GLY A 230 1.49 7.54 -16.21
C GLY A 230 2.13 7.01 -14.92
N TYR A 231 1.97 5.72 -14.60
CA TYR A 231 2.78 5.11 -13.55
C TYR A 231 4.23 5.05 -14.01
N ARG A 232 5.14 5.47 -13.15
CA ARG A 232 6.58 5.42 -13.43
C ARG A 232 7.13 4.08 -12.95
N TYR A 233 7.91 3.49 -13.84
CA TYR A 233 8.58 2.22 -13.62
C TYR A 233 10.00 2.35 -14.21
N ALA A 234 10.94 2.88 -13.46
CA ALA A 234 12.27 3.30 -13.93
C ALA A 234 13.04 2.22 -14.70
N ARG A 235 12.80 0.95 -14.40
CA ARG A 235 13.51 -0.16 -15.03
C ARG A 235 13.01 -0.52 -16.44
N TYR A 236 11.79 -0.13 -16.78
CA TYR A 236 11.23 -0.34 -18.13
C TYR A 236 11.46 0.87 -19.05
N ASP A 237 11.89 2.00 -18.47
CA ASP A 237 12.19 3.20 -19.24
C ASP A 237 13.65 3.21 -19.75
N ASN A 238 14.50 2.25 -19.29
CA ASN A 238 15.88 2.04 -19.71
C ASN A 238 16.03 0.61 -20.23
N ASP A 239 15.62 0.34 -21.46
CA ASP A 239 15.71 -0.97 -22.11
C ASP A 239 17.15 -1.47 -22.37
N ASP A 240 18.20 -0.80 -21.88
CA ASP A 240 19.60 -1.08 -22.22
C ASP A 240 20.58 -1.29 -21.04
N GLU A 241 20.16 -1.36 -19.75
CA GLU A 241 21.11 -1.63 -18.66
C GLU A 241 20.79 -2.92 -17.89
N GLU A 242 21.77 -3.83 -17.86
CA GLU A 242 21.76 -5.10 -17.13
C GLU A 242 21.39 -4.94 -15.64
N ALA A 243 20.46 -5.77 -15.20
CA ALA A 243 20.02 -5.82 -13.80
C ALA A 243 21.17 -6.19 -12.86
N PRO A 244 21.37 -5.51 -11.72
CA PRO A 244 22.29 -5.99 -10.69
C PRO A 244 21.79 -7.33 -10.14
N ALA A 245 22.71 -8.31 -10.08
CA ALA A 245 22.42 -9.65 -9.57
C ALA A 245 21.93 -9.59 -8.11
N ARG A 246 20.93 -10.41 -7.79
CA ARG A 246 20.50 -10.64 -6.39
C ARG A 246 21.69 -11.10 -5.56
N PRO A 247 21.89 -10.57 -4.33
CA PRO A 247 22.74 -11.27 -3.36
C PRO A 247 22.11 -12.63 -3.05
N ALA A 248 22.92 -13.67 -3.11
CA ALA A 248 22.51 -15.03 -2.74
C ALA A 248 21.98 -15.03 -1.31
N ALA A 249 20.83 -15.68 -1.10
CA ALA A 249 20.32 -15.96 0.23
C ALA A 249 21.29 -16.95 0.93
N GLU A 250 21.92 -16.50 1.99
CA GLU A 250 22.57 -17.34 2.98
C GLU A 250 21.58 -17.77 4.08
#